data_1c3f9dfde42d91207d549875c8d321db
#
_entry.id   1c3f9dfde42d91207d549875c8d321db
#
_cell.length_a   1.000
_cell.length_b   1.000
_cell.length_c   1.000
_cell.angle_alpha   90.00
_cell.angle_beta   90.00
_cell.angle_gamma   90.00
#
_symmetry.space_group_name_H-M   'P 1'
#
loop_
_entity.id
_entity.type
_entity.pdbx_description
1 polymer ?
#
loop_
_entity_poly.entity_id
_entity_poly.type
_entity_poly.pdbx_seq_one_letter_code
_entity_poly.pdbx_strand_id
1 'polypeptide(L)'
;PVYKTYWSQVDKVEKISKDEVKFFFKGEPNPELPLIIGYQLPIFSKKDWKNKDFSKTTLIPPLGSGPYLISEVKAGRSITLKKNQDYWAKDLNVNIGRYNFETIHYDYYRDETVALEAFKSGAYDFKQENSSKNWATAYKFGAVKEGKVKVEEIKYYRPSGMQGFAFNTRKSIFKNRNVRKALTYAFDFEWSNRNLFYNAYTRTKSFFDNSELS
;
A
#
# COMPACT_ATOMS: atom_id res chain seq x y z
N PRO A 1 8.52 14.78 -2.43
CA PRO A 1 9.08 15.60 -1.38
C PRO A 1 9.29 14.93 -0.05
N VAL A 2 8.40 14.04 0.45
CA VAL A 2 8.59 13.35 1.74
C VAL A 2 9.91 12.56 1.74
N TYR A 3 10.18 11.78 0.71
CA TYR A 3 11.43 11.04 0.57
C TYR A 3 12.66 11.94 0.56
N LYS A 4 12.59 13.11 -0.08
CA LYS A 4 13.71 14.05 -0.10
C LYS A 4 14.08 14.53 1.31
N THR A 5 13.09 14.69 2.19
CA THR A 5 13.32 15.07 3.60
C THR A 5 14.00 13.93 4.38
N TYR A 6 13.51 12.70 4.27
CA TYR A 6 14.14 11.55 4.93
C TYR A 6 15.56 11.30 4.44
N TRP A 7 15.80 11.33 3.13
CA TRP A 7 17.12 11.10 2.55
C TRP A 7 18.09 12.26 2.72
N SER A 8 17.63 13.44 3.14
CA SER A 8 18.49 14.62 3.32
C SER A 8 19.56 14.45 4.41
N GLN A 9 19.34 13.54 5.34
CA GLN A 9 20.31 13.21 6.40
C GLN A 9 21.38 12.19 5.95
N VAL A 10 21.27 11.59 4.78
CA VAL A 10 22.36 10.80 4.19
C VAL A 10 23.41 11.77 3.66
N ASP A 11 24.60 11.74 4.23
CA ASP A 11 25.72 12.60 3.81
C ASP A 11 26.45 12.00 2.63
N LYS A 12 26.92 10.77 2.77
CA LYS A 12 27.58 10.03 1.71
C LYS A 12 27.36 8.52 1.83
N VAL A 13 27.63 7.82 0.74
CA VAL A 13 27.58 6.36 0.66
C VAL A 13 28.90 5.89 0.09
N GLU A 14 29.56 4.96 0.75
CA GLU A 14 30.84 4.39 0.33
C GLU A 14 30.70 2.88 0.12
N LYS A 15 31.29 2.41 -0.98
CA LYS A 15 31.48 0.99 -1.19
C LYS A 15 32.75 0.55 -0.46
N ILE A 16 32.61 -0.30 0.55
CA ILE A 16 33.73 -0.80 1.34
C ILE A 16 34.33 -2.05 0.70
N SER A 17 33.46 -2.99 0.25
CA SER A 17 33.90 -4.23 -0.41
C SER A 17 32.98 -4.61 -1.56
N LYS A 18 33.10 -5.83 -2.06
CA LYS A 18 32.18 -6.39 -3.07
C LYS A 18 30.73 -6.45 -2.54
N ASP A 19 30.56 -6.78 -1.27
CA ASP A 19 29.29 -7.11 -0.65
C ASP A 19 28.94 -6.17 0.51
N GLU A 20 29.67 -5.05 0.67
CA GLU A 20 29.50 -4.12 1.78
C GLU A 20 29.42 -2.67 1.29
N VAL A 21 28.43 -1.95 1.81
CA VAL A 21 28.18 -0.52 1.58
C VAL A 21 27.98 0.18 2.92
N LYS A 22 28.65 1.30 3.11
CA LYS A 22 28.56 2.11 4.33
C LYS A 22 27.85 3.43 4.05
N PHE A 23 26.81 3.70 4.84
CA PHE A 23 26.11 4.97 4.83
C PHE A 23 26.62 5.87 5.96
N PHE A 24 26.84 7.13 5.67
CA PHE A 24 27.20 8.15 6.63
C PHE A 24 26.03 9.13 6.74
N PHE A 25 25.70 9.49 7.96
CA PHE A 25 24.59 10.39 8.27
C PHE A 25 25.11 11.70 8.83
N LYS A 26 24.34 12.77 8.65
CA LYS A 26 24.62 14.11 9.18
C LYS A 26 23.40 14.68 9.88
N GLY A 27 23.64 15.71 10.72
CA GLY A 27 22.61 16.38 11.51
C GLY A 27 22.27 15.65 12.80
N GLU A 28 21.11 15.92 13.34
CA GLU A 28 20.65 15.28 14.57
C GLU A 28 20.42 13.78 14.37
N PRO A 29 20.76 12.94 15.36
CA PRO A 29 20.58 11.50 15.28
C PRO A 29 19.12 11.12 15.00
N ASN A 30 18.91 10.34 13.96
CA ASN A 30 17.61 9.79 13.63
C ASN A 30 17.69 8.24 13.67
N PRO A 31 17.22 7.60 14.75
CA PRO A 31 17.31 6.15 14.93
C PRO A 31 16.48 5.37 13.90
N GLU A 32 15.48 5.98 13.26
CA GLU A 32 14.66 5.34 12.24
C GLU A 32 15.34 5.29 10.87
N LEU A 33 16.26 6.21 10.59
CA LEU A 33 16.85 6.33 9.26
C LEU A 33 17.60 5.08 8.78
N PRO A 34 18.41 4.39 9.60
CA PRO A 34 19.01 3.11 9.20
C PRO A 34 17.97 2.04 8.86
N LEU A 35 16.86 1.99 9.59
CA LEU A 35 15.76 1.05 9.33
C LEU A 35 15.03 1.41 8.03
N ILE A 36 14.78 2.69 7.79
CA ILE A 36 14.16 3.20 6.56
C ILE A 36 15.03 2.85 5.35
N ILE A 37 16.34 3.06 5.45
CA ILE A 37 17.29 2.69 4.40
C ILE A 37 17.28 1.18 4.14
N GLY A 38 17.38 0.37 5.19
CA GLY A 38 17.41 -1.07 5.08
C GLY A 38 16.13 -1.68 4.51
N TYR A 39 14.97 -1.05 4.77
CA TYR A 39 13.66 -1.56 4.36
C TYR A 39 13.12 -0.94 3.05
N GLN A 40 13.34 0.36 2.85
CA GLN A 40 12.66 1.10 1.78
C GLN A 40 13.56 1.49 0.61
N LEU A 41 14.89 1.34 0.73
CA LEU A 41 15.79 1.69 -0.37
C LEU A 41 15.68 0.68 -1.51
N PRO A 42 15.15 1.05 -2.68
CA PRO A 42 15.15 0.17 -3.82
C PRO A 42 16.58 -0.06 -4.31
N ILE A 43 16.96 -1.32 -4.45
CA ILE A 43 18.28 -1.69 -4.99
C ILE A 43 18.12 -2.02 -6.47
N PHE A 44 18.84 -1.30 -7.30
CA PHE A 44 18.77 -1.44 -8.75
C PHE A 44 20.00 -2.18 -9.31
N SER A 45 19.78 -2.95 -10.38
CA SER A 45 20.87 -3.60 -11.10
C SER A 45 21.76 -2.56 -11.78
N LYS A 46 23.04 -2.49 -11.41
CA LYS A 46 24.01 -1.61 -12.07
C LYS A 46 24.11 -1.87 -13.58
N LYS A 47 23.97 -3.14 -14.01
CA LYS A 47 24.02 -3.52 -15.42
C LYS A 47 22.81 -2.96 -16.19
N ASP A 48 21.61 -3.06 -15.59
CA ASP A 48 20.38 -2.57 -16.21
C ASP A 48 20.34 -1.03 -16.28
N TRP A 49 20.87 -0.35 -15.25
CA TRP A 49 20.85 1.12 -15.16
C TRP A 49 22.05 1.82 -15.77
N LYS A 50 23.02 1.09 -16.36
CA LYS A 50 24.27 1.68 -16.87
C LYS A 50 24.05 2.81 -17.89
N ASN A 51 23.01 2.69 -18.73
CA ASN A 51 22.70 3.62 -19.80
C ASN A 51 21.33 4.30 -19.61
N LYS A 52 20.76 4.26 -18.40
CA LYS A 52 19.47 4.87 -18.08
C LYS A 52 19.69 6.11 -17.22
N ASP A 53 18.94 7.16 -17.49
CA ASP A 53 18.91 8.37 -16.68
C ASP A 53 17.88 8.22 -15.56
N PHE A 54 18.36 8.20 -14.33
CA PHE A 54 17.53 7.99 -13.14
C PHE A 54 16.54 9.15 -12.89
N SER A 55 16.79 10.32 -13.45
CA SER A 55 15.92 11.49 -13.33
C SER A 55 14.75 11.48 -14.30
N LYS A 56 14.76 10.61 -15.31
CA LYS A 56 13.74 10.54 -16.35
C LYS A 56 12.72 9.45 -16.07
N THR A 57 11.45 9.80 -16.26
CA THR A 57 10.36 8.82 -16.26
C THR A 57 10.45 7.91 -17.47
N THR A 58 10.28 6.61 -17.28
CA THR A 58 10.27 5.61 -18.34
C THR A 58 9.11 4.63 -18.17
N LEU A 59 8.59 4.11 -19.27
CA LEU A 59 7.67 2.98 -19.30
C LEU A 59 8.38 1.65 -19.55
N ILE A 60 9.70 1.68 -19.72
CA ILE A 60 10.51 0.45 -19.86
C ILE A 60 10.65 -0.17 -18.47
N PRO A 61 10.15 -1.40 -18.26
CA PRO A 61 10.25 -2.06 -16.98
C PRO A 61 11.71 -2.22 -16.54
N PRO A 62 12.05 -1.87 -15.28
CA PRO A 62 13.36 -2.16 -14.74
C PRO A 62 13.52 -3.66 -14.48
N LEU A 63 14.74 -4.14 -14.54
CA LEU A 63 15.06 -5.49 -14.10
C LEU A 63 14.82 -5.61 -12.60
N GLY A 64 13.85 -6.45 -12.21
CA GLY A 64 13.55 -6.77 -10.82
C GLY A 64 14.24 -8.05 -10.37
N SER A 65 14.39 -8.22 -9.05
CA SER A 65 14.90 -9.44 -8.42
C SER A 65 13.81 -10.29 -7.74
N GLY A 66 12.57 -9.90 -7.94
CA GLY A 66 11.40 -10.53 -7.31
C GLY A 66 10.88 -11.77 -8.02
N PRO A 67 9.84 -12.40 -7.44
CA PRO A 67 9.21 -13.60 -8.00
C PRO A 67 8.42 -13.35 -9.28
N TYR A 68 8.12 -12.10 -9.58
CA TYR A 68 7.44 -11.68 -10.80
C TYR A 68 8.22 -10.58 -11.49
N LEU A 69 8.21 -10.61 -12.82
CA LEU A 69 8.78 -9.58 -13.68
C LEU A 69 7.66 -8.89 -14.46
N ILE A 70 7.77 -7.60 -14.67
CA ILE A 70 6.85 -6.86 -15.53
C ILE A 70 7.10 -7.29 -16.96
N SER A 71 6.14 -7.93 -17.61
CA SER A 71 6.24 -8.40 -18.99
C SER A 71 5.63 -7.45 -19.99
N GLU A 72 4.61 -6.68 -19.59
CA GLU A 72 3.94 -5.71 -20.45
C GLU A 72 3.44 -4.52 -19.66
N VAL A 73 3.55 -3.33 -20.22
CA VAL A 73 2.94 -2.10 -19.72
C VAL A 73 2.15 -1.44 -20.84
N LYS A 74 0.83 -1.31 -20.65
CA LYS A 74 -0.04 -0.49 -21.50
C LYS A 74 -0.39 0.77 -20.72
N ALA A 75 0.27 1.87 -21.04
CA ALA A 75 0.16 3.13 -20.30
C ALA A 75 -1.30 3.54 -20.06
N GLY A 76 -1.66 3.77 -18.79
CA GLY A 76 -3.00 4.14 -18.37
C GLY A 76 -4.08 3.06 -18.52
N ARG A 77 -3.71 1.83 -18.91
CA ARG A 77 -4.66 0.71 -19.12
C ARG A 77 -4.36 -0.51 -18.27
N SER A 78 -3.15 -1.09 -18.43
CA SER A 78 -2.85 -2.33 -17.72
C SER A 78 -1.35 -2.55 -17.51
N ILE A 79 -1.03 -3.40 -16.54
CA ILE A 79 0.30 -3.94 -16.31
C ILE A 79 0.16 -5.46 -16.18
N THR A 80 1.02 -6.19 -16.90
CA THR A 80 1.09 -7.64 -16.80
C THR A 80 2.40 -8.07 -16.16
N LEU A 81 2.31 -8.88 -15.14
CA LEU A 81 3.42 -9.54 -14.49
C LEU A 81 3.47 -11.01 -14.91
N LYS A 82 4.66 -11.53 -15.18
CA LYS A 82 4.90 -12.95 -15.38
C LYS A 82 5.80 -13.51 -14.30
N LYS A 83 5.55 -14.72 -13.89
CA LYS A 83 6.35 -15.44 -12.91
C LYS A 83 7.79 -15.55 -13.40
N ASN A 84 8.71 -15.22 -12.51
CA ASN A 84 10.14 -15.37 -12.76
C ASN A 84 10.56 -16.81 -12.44
N GLN A 85 10.77 -17.62 -13.46
CA GLN A 85 11.18 -19.02 -13.31
C GLN A 85 12.56 -19.16 -12.66
N ASP A 86 13.43 -18.15 -12.85
CA ASP A 86 14.77 -18.07 -12.28
C ASP A 86 14.83 -17.31 -10.95
N TYR A 87 13.67 -17.19 -10.26
CA TYR A 87 13.63 -16.48 -8.98
C TYR A 87 14.57 -17.15 -7.97
N TRP A 88 15.59 -16.41 -7.53
CA TRP A 88 16.66 -16.90 -6.66
C TRP A 88 16.18 -17.47 -5.30
N ALA A 89 15.06 -17.01 -4.82
CA ALA A 89 14.52 -17.39 -3.50
C ALA A 89 13.34 -18.37 -3.60
N LYS A 90 13.08 -18.98 -4.75
CA LYS A 90 11.91 -19.86 -4.94
C LYS A 90 11.88 -21.07 -3.99
N ASP A 91 13.04 -21.59 -3.66
CA ASP A 91 13.20 -22.80 -2.83
C ASP A 91 13.46 -22.48 -1.36
N LEU A 92 13.43 -21.22 -0.94
CA LEU A 92 13.53 -20.85 0.47
C LEU A 92 12.25 -21.20 1.21
N ASN A 93 12.37 -21.72 2.42
CA ASN A 93 11.24 -22.16 3.26
C ASN A 93 10.14 -21.11 3.39
N VAL A 94 10.50 -19.82 3.47
CA VAL A 94 9.56 -18.70 3.59
C VAL A 94 8.73 -18.47 2.33
N ASN A 95 9.12 -19.05 1.19
CA ASN A 95 8.48 -18.88 -0.11
C ASN A 95 7.76 -20.12 -0.62
N ILE A 96 7.91 -21.26 0.06
CA ILE A 96 7.20 -22.49 -0.30
C ILE A 96 5.69 -22.27 -0.18
N GLY A 97 4.94 -22.61 -1.23
CA GLY A 97 3.50 -22.40 -1.32
C GLY A 97 3.08 -20.98 -1.69
N ARG A 98 4.03 -20.09 -2.02
CA ARG A 98 3.76 -18.72 -2.51
C ARG A 98 3.97 -18.60 -4.01
N TYR A 99 3.53 -17.48 -4.57
CA TYR A 99 3.75 -17.11 -5.99
C TYR A 99 3.22 -18.17 -6.96
N ASN A 100 1.97 -18.61 -6.74
CA ASN A 100 1.38 -19.73 -7.45
C ASN A 100 0.86 -19.39 -8.85
N PHE A 101 0.60 -18.12 -9.15
CA PHE A 101 0.10 -17.69 -10.45
C PHE A 101 1.23 -17.53 -11.47
N GLU A 102 1.02 -17.99 -12.69
CA GLU A 102 1.98 -17.78 -13.79
C GLU A 102 1.94 -16.34 -14.31
N THR A 103 0.74 -15.74 -14.29
CA THR A 103 0.51 -14.37 -14.76
C THR A 103 -0.38 -13.64 -13.77
N ILE A 104 -0.04 -12.39 -13.48
CA ILE A 104 -0.90 -11.46 -12.75
C ILE A 104 -1.11 -10.26 -13.65
N HIS A 105 -2.38 -9.96 -13.94
CA HIS A 105 -2.76 -8.86 -14.80
C HIS A 105 -3.52 -7.80 -13.98
N TYR A 106 -3.09 -6.57 -14.06
CA TYR A 106 -3.73 -5.43 -13.41
C TYR A 106 -4.38 -4.55 -14.46
N ASP A 107 -5.71 -4.44 -14.41
CA ASP A 107 -6.47 -3.49 -15.20
C ASP A 107 -6.74 -2.21 -14.43
N TYR A 108 -6.56 -1.08 -15.06
CA TYR A 108 -6.83 0.23 -14.49
C TYR A 108 -8.11 0.82 -15.10
N TYR A 109 -9.06 1.08 -14.25
CA TYR A 109 -10.32 1.71 -14.62
C TYR A 109 -10.33 3.17 -14.23
N ARG A 110 -11.07 3.97 -14.98
CA ARG A 110 -11.17 5.41 -14.73
C ARG A 110 -11.86 5.73 -13.40
N ASP A 111 -12.85 4.93 -13.03
CA ASP A 111 -13.60 5.10 -11.79
C ASP A 111 -14.06 3.75 -11.24
N GLU A 112 -14.41 3.73 -9.96
CA GLU A 112 -14.81 2.54 -9.22
C GLU A 112 -16.14 1.93 -9.71
N THR A 113 -17.03 2.72 -10.27
CA THR A 113 -18.32 2.20 -10.79
C THR A 113 -18.06 1.34 -12.01
N VAL A 114 -17.24 1.82 -12.94
CA VAL A 114 -16.84 1.05 -14.13
C VAL A 114 -16.07 -0.21 -13.72
N ALA A 115 -15.15 -0.10 -12.75
CA ALA A 115 -14.41 -1.24 -12.23
C ALA A 115 -15.35 -2.30 -11.62
N LEU A 116 -16.35 -1.87 -10.86
CA LEU A 116 -17.32 -2.78 -10.25
C LEU A 116 -18.18 -3.51 -11.31
N GLU A 117 -18.64 -2.79 -12.32
CA GLU A 117 -19.44 -3.40 -13.40
C GLU A 117 -18.60 -4.36 -14.25
N ALA A 118 -17.34 -4.04 -14.51
CA ALA A 118 -16.38 -4.94 -15.15
C ALA A 118 -16.16 -6.22 -14.33
N PHE A 119 -16.04 -6.10 -13.00
CA PHE A 119 -15.98 -7.28 -12.12
C PHE A 119 -17.24 -8.15 -12.20
N LYS A 120 -18.41 -7.52 -12.14
CA LYS A 120 -19.70 -8.25 -12.25
C LYS A 120 -19.86 -8.99 -13.58
N SER A 121 -19.27 -8.45 -14.64
CA SER A 121 -19.27 -9.10 -15.97
C SER A 121 -18.20 -10.18 -16.11
N GLY A 122 -17.35 -10.40 -15.11
CA GLY A 122 -16.28 -11.39 -15.15
C GLY A 122 -15.03 -10.94 -15.94
N ALA A 123 -14.82 -9.64 -16.11
CA ALA A 123 -13.65 -9.13 -16.82
C ALA A 123 -12.34 -9.35 -16.06
N TYR A 124 -12.39 -9.52 -14.74
CA TYR A 124 -11.24 -9.87 -13.91
C TYR A 124 -11.68 -10.68 -12.67
N ASP A 125 -10.73 -11.40 -12.07
CA ASP A 125 -11.00 -12.49 -11.11
C ASP A 125 -11.02 -12.05 -9.65
N PHE A 126 -10.37 -10.95 -9.30
CA PHE A 126 -10.19 -10.52 -7.90
C PHE A 126 -10.44 -9.02 -7.75
N LYS A 127 -11.32 -8.67 -6.81
CA LYS A 127 -11.56 -7.28 -6.40
C LYS A 127 -11.50 -7.14 -4.89
N GLN A 128 -10.64 -6.25 -4.42
CA GLN A 128 -10.69 -5.76 -3.05
C GLN A 128 -11.70 -4.61 -2.99
N GLU A 129 -12.76 -4.76 -2.19
CA GLU A 129 -13.78 -3.72 -2.03
C GLU A 129 -13.45 -2.83 -0.83
N ASN A 130 -13.29 -1.54 -1.08
CA ASN A 130 -12.98 -0.53 -0.07
C ASN A 130 -14.18 0.36 0.28
N SER A 131 -15.30 0.24 -0.46
CA SER A 131 -16.51 0.98 -0.22
C SER A 131 -17.49 0.18 0.63
N SER A 132 -17.77 0.64 1.85
CA SER A 132 -18.78 0.04 2.73
C SER A 132 -20.17 0.00 2.08
N LYS A 133 -20.52 1.01 1.29
CA LYS A 133 -21.76 1.02 0.49
C LYS A 133 -21.80 -0.11 -0.52
N ASN A 134 -20.76 -0.24 -1.34
CA ASN A 134 -20.70 -1.31 -2.34
C ASN A 134 -20.70 -2.67 -1.68
N TRP A 135 -19.92 -2.86 -0.61
CA TRP A 135 -19.92 -4.09 0.17
C TRP A 135 -21.31 -4.49 0.63
N ALA A 136 -22.07 -3.57 1.20
CA ALA A 136 -23.40 -3.83 1.70
C ALA A 136 -24.46 -4.05 0.61
N THR A 137 -24.29 -3.45 -0.57
CA THR A 137 -25.40 -3.37 -1.55
C THR A 137 -25.11 -3.99 -2.92
N ALA A 138 -23.85 -4.06 -3.37
CA ALA A 138 -23.52 -4.34 -4.75
C ALA A 138 -23.25 -5.83 -5.05
N TYR A 139 -22.94 -6.65 -4.04
CA TYR A 139 -22.53 -8.04 -4.21
C TYR A 139 -23.69 -9.04 -4.09
N LYS A 140 -24.85 -8.70 -4.67
CA LYS A 140 -26.08 -9.52 -4.70
C LYS A 140 -26.47 -9.96 -6.12
N PHE A 141 -25.53 -9.94 -7.06
CA PHE A 141 -25.75 -10.29 -8.46
C PHE A 141 -25.73 -11.81 -8.71
N GLY A 142 -26.10 -12.23 -9.94
CA GLY A 142 -26.31 -13.64 -10.30
C GLY A 142 -25.15 -14.54 -9.97
N ALA A 143 -23.92 -14.18 -10.37
CA ALA A 143 -22.74 -15.02 -10.15
C ALA A 143 -22.43 -15.27 -8.67
N VAL A 144 -22.74 -14.33 -7.77
CA VAL A 144 -22.63 -14.53 -6.32
C VAL A 144 -23.68 -15.54 -5.84
N LYS A 145 -24.93 -15.41 -6.30
CA LYS A 145 -26.01 -16.34 -5.94
C LYS A 145 -25.75 -17.77 -6.43
N GLU A 146 -25.10 -17.89 -7.58
CA GLU A 146 -24.71 -19.15 -8.21
C GLU A 146 -23.41 -19.74 -7.63
N GLY A 147 -22.76 -19.06 -6.68
CA GLY A 147 -21.49 -19.51 -6.09
C GLY A 147 -20.26 -19.38 -7.01
N LYS A 148 -20.40 -18.72 -8.17
CA LYS A 148 -19.28 -18.46 -9.10
C LYS A 148 -18.37 -17.34 -8.61
N VAL A 149 -18.90 -16.43 -7.81
CA VAL A 149 -18.16 -15.37 -7.13
C VAL A 149 -18.30 -15.56 -5.63
N LYS A 150 -17.16 -15.66 -4.95
CA LYS A 150 -17.08 -15.76 -3.50
C LYS A 150 -16.87 -14.38 -2.90
N VAL A 151 -17.67 -14.03 -1.91
CA VAL A 151 -17.55 -12.78 -1.16
C VAL A 151 -17.09 -13.12 0.25
N GLU A 152 -15.93 -12.61 0.65
CA GLU A 152 -15.33 -12.93 1.95
C GLU A 152 -14.83 -11.70 2.67
N GLU A 153 -15.02 -11.68 3.98
CA GLU A 153 -14.35 -10.78 4.89
C GLU A 153 -13.15 -11.48 5.51
N ILE A 154 -11.94 -11.02 5.15
CA ILE A 154 -10.70 -11.61 5.62
C ILE A 154 -10.19 -10.82 6.82
N LYS A 155 -10.25 -11.41 8.00
CA LYS A 155 -9.69 -10.82 9.22
C LYS A 155 -8.16 -10.86 9.18
N TYR A 156 -7.54 -9.79 9.60
CA TYR A 156 -6.09 -9.70 9.75
C TYR A 156 -5.71 -9.03 11.06
N TYR A 157 -4.51 -9.32 11.54
CA TYR A 157 -3.99 -8.86 12.84
C TYR A 157 -2.82 -7.87 12.67
N ARG A 158 -2.91 -7.01 11.68
CA ARG A 158 -1.93 -5.93 11.51
C ARG A 158 -2.45 -4.68 12.19
N PRO A 159 -1.58 -3.82 12.75
CA PRO A 159 -2.00 -2.54 13.25
C PRO A 159 -2.86 -1.79 12.23
N SER A 160 -3.99 -1.29 12.67
CA SER A 160 -4.88 -0.49 11.81
C SER A 160 -4.36 0.93 11.72
N GLY A 161 -4.40 1.52 10.53
CA GLY A 161 -4.14 2.94 10.38
C GLY A 161 -5.24 3.77 11.04
N MET A 162 -4.89 4.96 11.49
CA MET A 162 -5.83 5.91 12.06
C MET A 162 -6.23 6.95 11.01
N GLN A 163 -7.53 7.12 10.77
CA GLN A 163 -8.06 8.25 10.02
C GLN A 163 -8.69 9.24 11.00
N GLY A 164 -8.35 10.52 10.87
CA GLY A 164 -8.87 11.53 11.78
C GLY A 164 -8.52 12.95 11.36
N PHE A 165 -9.10 13.91 12.04
CA PHE A 165 -8.79 15.33 11.88
C PHE A 165 -7.65 15.72 12.83
N ALA A 166 -6.47 15.98 12.28
CA ALA A 166 -5.33 16.47 13.06
C ALA A 166 -5.46 17.97 13.32
N PHE A 167 -5.59 18.37 14.59
CA PHE A 167 -5.64 19.77 14.96
C PHE A 167 -4.25 20.40 15.00
N ASN A 168 -4.05 21.47 14.24
CA ASN A 168 -2.82 22.25 14.33
C ASN A 168 -2.77 23.05 15.63
N THR A 169 -2.20 22.45 16.68
CA THR A 169 -2.12 23.05 18.02
C THR A 169 -1.22 24.29 18.11
N ARG A 170 -0.49 24.66 17.04
CA ARG A 170 0.21 25.96 16.95
C ARG A 170 -0.75 27.13 16.79
N LYS A 171 -1.96 26.90 16.25
CA LYS A 171 -3.03 27.92 16.21
C LYS A 171 -3.62 28.10 17.59
N SER A 172 -3.84 29.35 18.01
CA SER A 172 -4.31 29.72 19.37
C SER A 172 -5.62 29.01 19.73
N ILE A 173 -6.59 28.96 18.82
CA ILE A 173 -7.87 28.31 19.04
C ILE A 173 -7.72 26.82 19.40
N PHE A 174 -6.76 26.10 18.80
CA PHE A 174 -6.56 24.68 19.04
C PHE A 174 -5.54 24.38 20.17
N LYS A 175 -4.93 25.38 20.79
CA LYS A 175 -4.15 25.20 22.02
C LYS A 175 -5.05 24.74 23.16
N ASN A 176 -6.27 25.26 23.23
CA ASN A 176 -7.23 24.89 24.26
C ASN A 176 -7.74 23.46 24.05
N ARG A 177 -7.47 22.59 25.04
CA ARG A 177 -7.91 21.19 25.03
C ARG A 177 -9.43 21.05 24.95
N ASN A 178 -10.19 21.93 25.63
CA ASN A 178 -11.64 21.86 25.64
C ASN A 178 -12.26 22.16 24.28
N VAL A 179 -11.65 23.06 23.48
CA VAL A 179 -12.08 23.31 22.10
C VAL A 179 -11.90 22.04 21.26
N ARG A 180 -10.75 21.37 21.35
CA ARG A 180 -10.53 20.12 20.62
C ARG A 180 -11.50 19.02 21.06
N LYS A 181 -11.76 18.92 22.37
CA LYS A 181 -12.74 17.96 22.92
C LYS A 181 -14.16 18.25 22.45
N ALA A 182 -14.56 19.52 22.42
CA ALA A 182 -15.87 19.93 21.90
C ALA A 182 -16.03 19.53 20.41
N LEU A 183 -15.03 19.77 19.59
CA LEU A 183 -15.06 19.36 18.18
C LEU A 183 -15.12 17.84 17.99
N THR A 184 -14.48 17.07 18.89
CA THR A 184 -14.59 15.62 18.89
C THR A 184 -16.01 15.15 19.19
N TYR A 185 -16.72 15.82 20.09
CA TYR A 185 -18.12 15.51 20.39
C TYR A 185 -19.12 16.02 19.35
N ALA A 186 -18.74 17.05 18.58
CA ALA A 186 -19.55 17.54 17.46
C ALA A 186 -19.63 16.57 16.28
N PHE A 187 -18.68 15.63 16.19
CA PHE A 187 -18.70 14.57 15.17
C PHE A 187 -19.42 13.33 15.68
N ASP A 188 -20.65 13.14 15.24
CA ASP A 188 -21.43 11.93 15.54
C ASP A 188 -20.98 10.77 14.65
N PHE A 189 -20.01 10.02 15.15
CA PHE A 189 -19.48 8.84 14.45
C PHE A 189 -20.56 7.75 14.33
N GLU A 190 -21.34 7.52 15.37
CA GLU A 190 -22.32 6.43 15.42
C GLU A 190 -23.45 6.67 14.40
N TRP A 191 -23.90 7.93 14.28
CA TRP A 191 -24.84 8.31 13.25
C TRP A 191 -24.25 8.10 11.85
N SER A 192 -23.03 8.57 11.62
CA SER A 192 -22.32 8.45 10.35
C SER A 192 -22.10 6.98 9.99
N ASN A 193 -21.66 6.16 10.93
CA ASN A 193 -21.44 4.74 10.74
C ASN A 193 -22.73 4.02 10.34
N ARG A 194 -23.81 4.28 11.04
CA ARG A 194 -25.12 3.67 10.78
C ARG A 194 -25.71 4.11 9.45
N ASN A 195 -25.71 5.41 9.15
CA ASN A 195 -26.45 5.96 8.03
C ASN A 195 -25.64 6.07 6.72
N LEU A 196 -24.31 6.21 6.81
CA LEU A 196 -23.45 6.39 5.66
C LEU A 196 -22.56 5.17 5.37
N PHE A 197 -22.18 4.44 6.41
CA PHE A 197 -21.17 3.37 6.29
C PHE A 197 -21.72 1.97 6.60
N TYR A 198 -23.03 1.82 6.71
CA TYR A 198 -23.68 0.51 6.88
C TYR A 198 -23.18 -0.29 8.10
N ASN A 199 -22.78 0.39 9.18
CA ASN A 199 -22.13 -0.18 10.36
C ASN A 199 -20.82 -0.94 10.08
N ALA A 200 -20.14 -0.62 9.00
CA ALA A 200 -18.92 -1.33 8.59
C ALA A 200 -17.67 -0.93 9.39
N TYR A 201 -17.73 0.16 10.15
CA TYR A 201 -16.54 0.68 10.84
C TYR A 201 -16.70 0.65 12.37
N THR A 202 -15.55 0.62 13.02
CA THR A 202 -15.43 0.82 14.48
C THR A 202 -14.70 2.14 14.73
N ARG A 203 -15.17 2.94 15.71
CA ARG A 203 -14.49 4.18 16.08
C ARG A 203 -13.11 3.85 16.66
N THR A 204 -12.06 4.34 16.02
CA THR A 204 -10.68 4.20 16.50
C THR A 204 -10.50 4.91 17.82
N LYS A 205 -9.97 4.23 18.82
CA LYS A 205 -9.73 4.74 20.18
C LYS A 205 -8.25 4.94 20.49
N SER A 206 -7.38 4.26 19.76
CA SER A 206 -5.93 4.29 19.94
C SER A 206 -5.23 4.47 18.60
N PHE A 207 -4.08 5.15 18.58
CA PHE A 207 -3.19 5.17 17.43
C PHE A 207 -2.66 3.76 17.07
N PHE A 208 -2.61 2.89 18.07
CA PHE A 208 -2.11 1.52 17.96
C PHE A 208 -3.22 0.48 17.80
N ASP A 209 -4.40 0.90 17.33
CA ASP A 209 -5.58 0.03 17.19
C ASP A 209 -5.24 -1.25 16.40
N ASN A 210 -5.83 -2.37 16.80
CA ASN A 210 -5.55 -3.71 16.25
C ASN A 210 -4.09 -4.17 16.40
N SER A 211 -3.42 -3.75 17.46
CA SER A 211 -2.08 -4.21 17.84
C SER A 211 -2.04 -4.60 19.33
N GLU A 212 -0.93 -5.16 19.76
CA GLU A 212 -0.69 -5.51 21.18
C GLU A 212 -0.66 -4.27 22.11
N LEU A 213 -0.58 -3.07 21.55
CA LEU A 213 -0.56 -1.80 22.27
C LEU A 213 -1.93 -1.08 22.29
N SER A 214 -3.00 -1.68 21.77
CA SER A 214 -4.34 -1.09 21.72
C SER A 214 -5.13 -1.32 22.99
#